data_14f44a80a7c56be79d6bffb737fc6878
#
_entry.id   14f44a80a7c56be79d6bffb737fc6878
#
_cell.length_a   1.000
_cell.length_b   1.000
_cell.length_c   1.000
_cell.angle_alpha   90.00
_cell.angle_beta   90.00
_cell.angle_gamma   90.00
#
_symmetry.space_group_name_H-M   'P 1'
#
loop_
_entity.id
_entity.type
_entity.pdbx_description
1 polymer ?
#
loop_
_entity_poly.entity_id
_entity_poly.type
_entity_poly.pdbx_seq_one_letter_code
_entity_poly.pdbx_strand_id
1 'polypeptide(L)'
;TGVFNMGTSLGAMLAPPLIAWCIMFHSWQFAFIVSGSLALLAALFWFFCYKDPKDAKRLSDEERHYIESGQEQHLKTDKKEKTSIKHILSQRNFWGIGIARFLADPAWGTINFWVPIFFVETLHFSLKEIAMFVWLPFLLGDLGCLASGFVAKFFHDRGVSLINSRRITFTIAAVIMMTIGLVSIVENPYIAVLLISIGAFSHQCLSTVAATLGGDLFKKDEVATAVGMAGACAWSGQLIFNLFIGAFVHIIGFAPFFIALAFFDIIGAIALWTLIKVKDEEPQVQLATS
;
A
#
# COMPACT_ATOMS: atom_id res chain seq x y z
N THR A 1 -10.68 0.13 0.88
CA THR A 1 -9.25 0.35 1.19
C THR A 1 -8.55 1.10 0.06
N GLY A 2 -8.71 0.70 -1.24
CA GLY A 2 -8.04 1.35 -2.38
C GLY A 2 -8.28 2.87 -2.47
N VAL A 3 -9.54 3.31 -2.42
CA VAL A 3 -9.90 4.75 -2.46
C VAL A 3 -9.31 5.52 -1.26
N PHE A 4 -9.26 4.88 -0.09
CA PHE A 4 -8.65 5.50 1.10
C PHE A 4 -7.13 5.70 0.91
N ASN A 5 -6.44 4.70 0.36
CA ASN A 5 -5.00 4.79 0.11
C ASN A 5 -4.61 5.85 -0.93
N MET A 6 -5.46 6.16 -1.91
CA MET A 6 -5.23 7.24 -2.87
C MET A 6 -5.00 8.59 -2.19
N GLY A 7 -5.64 8.86 -1.04
CA GLY A 7 -5.42 10.10 -0.30
C GLY A 7 -3.95 10.32 0.09
N THR A 8 -3.20 9.25 0.34
CA THR A 8 -1.77 9.33 0.68
C THR A 8 -0.93 9.78 -0.51
N SER A 9 -1.17 9.21 -1.69
CA SER A 9 -0.42 9.57 -2.90
C SER A 9 -0.80 10.95 -3.42
N LEU A 10 -2.10 11.32 -3.36
CA LEU A 10 -2.54 12.69 -3.65
C LEU A 10 -1.84 13.71 -2.74
N GLY A 11 -1.75 13.40 -1.45
CA GLY A 11 -0.99 14.22 -0.51
C GLY A 11 0.48 14.35 -0.89
N ALA A 12 1.14 13.23 -1.22
CA ALA A 12 2.53 13.21 -1.68
C ALA A 12 2.76 13.98 -2.99
N MET A 13 1.77 13.98 -3.89
CA MET A 13 1.82 14.72 -5.15
C MET A 13 1.63 16.22 -4.96
N LEU A 14 0.76 16.64 -4.05
CA LEU A 14 0.43 18.06 -3.81
C LEU A 14 1.39 18.75 -2.83
N ALA A 15 2.03 18.01 -1.92
CA ALA A 15 2.90 18.57 -0.90
C ALA A 15 4.13 19.32 -1.48
N PRO A 16 4.91 18.77 -2.45
CA PRO A 16 6.07 19.48 -2.98
C PRO A 16 5.74 20.83 -3.62
N PRO A 17 4.72 20.98 -4.50
CA PRO A 17 4.32 22.28 -5.02
C PRO A 17 3.90 23.27 -3.92
N LEU A 18 3.13 22.81 -2.94
CA LEU A 18 2.69 23.64 -1.82
C LEU A 18 3.88 24.12 -0.99
N ILE A 19 4.80 23.22 -0.64
CA ILE A 19 6.01 23.54 0.12
C ILE A 19 6.88 24.53 -0.65
N ALA A 20 7.12 24.28 -1.95
CA ALA A 20 7.89 25.18 -2.78
C ALA A 20 7.28 26.58 -2.84
N TRP A 21 5.96 26.68 -3.01
CA TRP A 21 5.24 27.95 -2.95
C TRP A 21 5.44 28.68 -1.61
N CYS A 22 5.29 27.98 -0.48
CA CYS A 22 5.50 28.56 0.84
C CYS A 22 6.93 29.11 1.02
N ILE A 23 7.93 28.37 0.55
CA ILE A 23 9.35 28.77 0.67
C ILE A 23 9.65 29.98 -0.22
N MET A 24 9.12 30.00 -1.44
CA MET A 24 9.36 31.09 -2.38
C MET A 24 8.73 32.42 -1.92
N PHE A 25 7.55 32.38 -1.29
CA PHE A 25 6.83 33.60 -0.89
C PHE A 25 7.13 34.07 0.53
N HIS A 26 7.57 33.16 1.43
CA HIS A 26 7.86 33.51 2.82
C HIS A 26 9.12 32.84 3.37
N SER A 27 8.98 31.57 3.84
CA SER A 27 10.09 30.84 4.47
C SER A 27 9.74 29.36 4.61
N TRP A 28 10.76 28.54 4.92
CA TRP A 28 10.55 27.13 5.23
C TRP A 28 9.68 26.89 6.48
N GLN A 29 9.76 27.78 7.47
CA GLN A 29 8.91 27.72 8.69
C GLN A 29 7.44 27.90 8.34
N PHE A 30 7.14 28.78 7.38
CA PHE A 30 5.78 29.00 6.91
C PHE A 30 5.16 27.75 6.28
N ALA A 31 5.96 26.92 5.61
CA ALA A 31 5.50 25.64 5.08
C ALA A 31 4.98 24.70 6.19
N PHE A 32 5.63 24.67 7.36
CA PHE A 32 5.15 23.89 8.51
C PHE A 32 3.87 24.45 9.11
N ILE A 33 3.74 25.79 9.18
CA ILE A 33 2.52 26.43 9.69
C ILE A 33 1.34 26.09 8.77
N VAL A 34 1.52 26.20 7.47
CA VAL A 34 0.45 25.91 6.48
C VAL A 34 0.07 24.44 6.52
N SER A 35 1.02 23.52 6.44
CA SER A 35 0.74 22.07 6.47
C SER A 35 0.14 21.62 7.81
N GLY A 36 0.64 22.15 8.93
CA GLY A 36 0.08 21.90 10.25
C GLY A 36 -1.35 22.45 10.42
N SER A 37 -1.62 23.63 9.87
CA SER A 37 -2.98 24.21 9.87
C SER A 37 -3.95 23.37 9.05
N LEU A 38 -3.53 22.90 7.86
CA LEU A 38 -4.34 21.98 7.03
C LEU A 38 -4.64 20.67 7.76
N ALA A 39 -3.64 20.10 8.44
CA ALA A 39 -3.82 18.88 9.24
C ALA A 39 -4.80 19.11 10.40
N LEU A 40 -4.71 20.25 11.09
CA LEU A 40 -5.63 20.61 12.17
C LEU A 40 -7.06 20.81 11.65
N LEU A 41 -7.23 21.49 10.52
CA LEU A 41 -8.55 21.66 9.88
C LEU A 41 -9.14 20.31 9.47
N ALA A 42 -8.34 19.41 8.91
CA ALA A 42 -8.77 18.05 8.57
C ALA A 42 -9.19 17.26 9.82
N ALA A 43 -8.43 17.36 10.92
CA ALA A 43 -8.77 16.73 12.19
C ALA A 43 -10.08 17.28 12.78
N LEU A 44 -10.29 18.60 12.76
CA LEU A 44 -11.53 19.23 13.19
C LEU A 44 -12.71 18.78 12.30
N PHE A 45 -12.53 18.79 10.98
CA PHE A 45 -13.53 18.29 10.06
C PHE A 45 -13.91 16.83 10.35
N TRP A 46 -12.91 15.97 10.55
CA TRP A 46 -13.14 14.58 10.93
C TRP A 46 -13.93 14.47 12.24
N PHE A 47 -13.53 15.20 13.26
CA PHE A 47 -14.18 15.18 14.58
C PHE A 47 -15.67 15.55 14.52
N PHE A 48 -16.04 16.53 13.70
CA PHE A 48 -17.44 16.96 13.57
C PHE A 48 -18.25 16.13 12.57
N CYS A 49 -17.63 15.60 11.53
CA CYS A 49 -18.32 14.91 10.44
C CYS A 49 -18.38 13.39 10.63
N TYR A 50 -17.35 12.80 11.27
CA TYR A 50 -17.32 11.36 11.46
C TYR A 50 -18.35 10.92 12.50
N LYS A 51 -19.15 9.90 12.13
CA LYS A 51 -20.10 9.23 13.03
C LYS A 51 -19.99 7.73 12.79
N ASP A 52 -20.08 6.97 13.89
CA ASP A 52 -20.20 5.52 13.80
C ASP A 52 -21.49 5.17 13.03
N PRO A 53 -21.53 4.12 12.19
CA PRO A 53 -22.75 3.68 11.51
C PRO A 53 -23.97 3.53 12.42
N LYS A 54 -23.76 3.17 13.68
CA LYS A 54 -24.82 3.08 14.71
C LYS A 54 -25.45 4.44 15.06
N ASP A 55 -24.67 5.52 14.99
CA ASP A 55 -25.07 6.87 15.38
C ASP A 55 -25.38 7.77 14.19
N ALA A 56 -25.18 7.26 12.96
CA ALA A 56 -25.38 8.00 11.73
C ALA A 56 -26.88 8.11 11.38
N LYS A 57 -27.50 9.24 11.74
CA LYS A 57 -28.92 9.52 11.49
C LYS A 57 -29.30 9.61 10.00
N ARG A 58 -28.31 9.72 9.09
CA ARG A 58 -28.53 9.79 7.64
C ARG A 58 -28.50 8.43 6.96
N LEU A 59 -28.16 7.38 7.68
CA LEU A 59 -28.14 6.02 7.15
C LEU A 59 -29.57 5.47 7.15
N SER A 60 -30.02 4.93 6.02
CA SER A 60 -31.29 4.20 5.97
C SER A 60 -31.18 2.89 6.77
N ASP A 61 -32.32 2.35 7.22
CA ASP A 61 -32.33 1.08 7.94
C ASP A 61 -31.86 -0.07 7.04
N GLU A 62 -32.13 -0.02 5.73
CA GLU A 62 -31.64 -0.98 4.74
C GLU A 62 -30.12 -0.92 4.58
N GLU A 63 -29.54 0.27 4.47
CA GLU A 63 -28.09 0.44 4.40
C GLU A 63 -27.40 0.00 5.70
N ARG A 64 -28.00 0.29 6.85
CA ARG A 64 -27.50 -0.17 8.15
C ARG A 64 -27.49 -1.68 8.21
N HIS A 65 -28.59 -2.32 7.84
CA HIS A 65 -28.70 -3.78 7.79
C HIS A 65 -27.69 -4.39 6.81
N TYR A 66 -27.49 -3.77 5.63
CA TYR A 66 -26.49 -4.18 4.66
C TYR A 66 -25.07 -4.13 5.23
N ILE A 67 -24.70 -3.04 5.91
CA ILE A 67 -23.40 -2.87 6.55
C ILE A 67 -23.22 -3.91 7.68
N GLU A 68 -24.24 -4.13 8.51
CA GLU A 68 -24.18 -5.07 9.63
C GLU A 68 -24.19 -6.53 9.17
N SER A 69 -24.93 -6.87 8.14
CA SER A 69 -24.97 -8.23 7.56
C SER A 69 -23.71 -8.56 6.76
N GLY A 70 -23.08 -7.56 6.14
CA GLY A 70 -21.81 -7.71 5.43
C GLY A 70 -20.59 -7.92 6.35
N GLN A 71 -20.76 -7.82 7.68
CA GLN A 71 -19.70 -8.18 8.62
C GLN A 71 -19.68 -9.71 8.77
N GLU A 72 -18.57 -10.31 8.33
CA GLU A 72 -18.37 -11.76 8.44
C GLU A 72 -18.54 -12.24 9.89
N GLN A 73 -19.55 -13.12 10.11
CA GLN A 73 -19.94 -13.53 11.46
C GLN A 73 -18.81 -14.27 12.21
N HIS A 74 -17.97 -15.02 11.49
CA HIS A 74 -16.85 -15.76 12.07
C HIS A 74 -15.72 -14.87 12.61
N LEU A 75 -15.70 -13.58 12.20
CA LEU A 75 -14.76 -12.58 12.70
C LEU A 75 -15.29 -11.79 13.90
N LYS A 76 -16.58 -11.99 14.26
CA LYS A 76 -17.16 -11.33 15.44
C LYS A 76 -16.64 -12.02 16.71
N THR A 77 -16.17 -11.24 17.67
CA THR A 77 -15.73 -11.72 18.98
C THR A 77 -16.66 -11.18 20.05
N ASP A 78 -17.20 -12.09 20.89
CA ASP A 78 -18.10 -11.74 21.99
C ASP A 78 -17.38 -11.19 23.24
N LYS A 79 -16.05 -11.32 23.31
CA LYS A 79 -15.24 -10.85 24.43
C LYS A 79 -14.21 -9.81 23.99
N LYS A 80 -14.16 -8.67 24.68
CA LYS A 80 -13.10 -7.66 24.59
C LYS A 80 -11.83 -8.15 25.33
N GLU A 81 -11.25 -9.23 24.89
CA GLU A 81 -9.92 -9.63 25.37
C GLU A 81 -8.86 -8.82 24.62
N LYS A 82 -7.92 -8.20 25.35
CA LYS A 82 -6.78 -7.51 24.73
C LYS A 82 -5.93 -8.54 24.02
N THR A 83 -5.86 -8.49 22.70
CA THR A 83 -5.03 -9.37 21.91
C THR A 83 -3.56 -9.18 22.25
N SER A 84 -2.90 -10.25 22.67
CA SER A 84 -1.48 -10.22 22.98
C SER A 84 -0.66 -10.21 21.70
N ILE A 85 0.38 -9.36 21.65
CA ILE A 85 1.39 -9.36 20.57
C ILE A 85 1.98 -10.75 20.36
N LYS A 86 2.26 -11.47 21.46
CA LYS A 86 2.79 -12.83 21.41
C LYS A 86 1.84 -13.81 20.70
N HIS A 87 0.54 -13.62 20.87
CA HIS A 87 -0.47 -14.42 20.20
C HIS A 87 -0.45 -14.19 18.67
N ILE A 88 -0.36 -12.93 18.22
CA ILE A 88 -0.25 -12.61 16.79
C ILE A 88 1.03 -13.19 16.19
N LEU A 89 2.17 -13.04 16.87
CA LEU A 89 3.46 -13.59 16.41
C LEU A 89 3.46 -15.13 16.32
N SER A 90 2.62 -15.82 17.08
CA SER A 90 2.48 -17.28 16.99
C SER A 90 1.64 -17.73 15.79
N GLN A 91 0.89 -16.83 15.19
CA GLN A 91 0.02 -17.15 14.04
C GLN A 91 0.81 -17.19 12.74
N ARG A 92 0.73 -18.31 12.02
CA ARG A 92 1.40 -18.49 10.72
C ARG A 92 0.93 -17.48 9.67
N ASN A 93 -0.34 -17.14 9.68
CA ASN A 93 -0.94 -16.17 8.76
C ASN A 93 -0.32 -14.77 8.90
N PHE A 94 0.08 -14.38 10.13
CA PHE A 94 0.78 -13.13 10.37
C PHE A 94 2.12 -13.07 9.61
N TRP A 95 2.91 -14.13 9.66
CA TRP A 95 4.19 -14.18 8.98
C TRP A 95 4.05 -14.16 7.44
N GLY A 96 2.97 -14.73 6.91
CA GLY A 96 2.65 -14.60 5.48
C GLY A 96 2.54 -13.13 5.05
N ILE A 97 1.75 -12.33 5.78
CA ILE A 97 1.58 -10.91 5.48
C ILE A 97 2.84 -10.11 5.87
N GLY A 98 3.42 -10.37 7.03
CA GLY A 98 4.57 -9.64 7.56
C GLY A 98 5.80 -9.73 6.64
N ILE A 99 6.12 -10.93 6.15
CA ILE A 99 7.24 -11.15 5.22
C ILE A 99 6.93 -10.51 3.86
N ALA A 100 5.71 -10.68 3.35
CA ALA A 100 5.32 -10.05 2.09
C ALA A 100 5.45 -8.52 2.16
N ARG A 101 5.02 -7.90 3.24
CA ARG A 101 5.15 -6.46 3.46
C ARG A 101 6.58 -6.02 3.69
N PHE A 102 7.37 -6.78 4.45
CA PHE A 102 8.79 -6.49 4.67
C PHE A 102 9.57 -6.42 3.37
N LEU A 103 9.24 -7.29 2.41
CA LEU A 103 9.90 -7.36 1.10
C LEU A 103 9.32 -6.36 0.08
N ALA A 104 8.03 -6.03 0.15
CA ALA A 104 7.39 -5.14 -0.81
C ALA A 104 7.68 -3.65 -0.53
N ASP A 105 7.61 -3.21 0.72
CA ASP A 105 7.69 -1.79 1.07
C ASP A 105 9.05 -1.09 0.78
N PRO A 106 10.22 -1.77 0.66
CA PRO A 106 11.45 -1.20 0.12
C PRO A 106 11.28 -0.48 -1.21
N ALA A 107 10.42 -0.97 -2.11
CA ALA A 107 10.15 -0.32 -3.39
C ALA A 107 9.54 1.08 -3.21
N TRP A 108 8.58 1.22 -2.28
CA TRP A 108 7.98 2.53 -1.99
C TRP A 108 8.98 3.52 -1.40
N GLY A 109 9.83 3.05 -0.50
CA GLY A 109 10.92 3.86 0.04
C GLY A 109 11.90 4.33 -1.04
N THR A 110 12.25 3.45 -1.96
CA THR A 110 13.12 3.78 -3.10
C THR A 110 12.47 4.83 -3.99
N ILE A 111 11.19 4.67 -4.32
CA ILE A 111 10.45 5.63 -5.17
C ILE A 111 10.37 7.00 -4.50
N ASN A 112 10.10 7.06 -3.20
CA ASN A 112 9.93 8.33 -2.50
C ASN A 112 11.26 9.07 -2.27
N PHE A 113 12.34 8.37 -1.92
CA PHE A 113 13.56 9.02 -1.45
C PHE A 113 14.68 8.99 -2.48
N TRP A 114 14.80 7.92 -3.27
CA TRP A 114 15.93 7.71 -4.15
C TRP A 114 15.66 8.01 -5.63
N VAL A 115 14.40 7.84 -6.09
CA VAL A 115 14.06 8.13 -7.49
C VAL A 115 14.30 9.60 -7.88
N PRO A 116 13.98 10.62 -7.04
CA PRO A 116 14.36 11.99 -7.37
C PRO A 116 15.87 12.19 -7.52
N ILE A 117 16.68 11.53 -6.67
CA ILE A 117 18.14 11.56 -6.75
C ILE A 117 18.62 10.84 -8.02
N PHE A 118 18.06 9.67 -8.31
CA PHE A 118 18.33 8.91 -9.54
C PHE A 118 18.04 9.74 -10.81
N PHE A 119 16.98 10.53 -10.81
CA PHE A 119 16.66 11.43 -11.92
C PHE A 119 17.74 12.49 -12.14
N VAL A 120 18.29 13.05 -11.06
CA VAL A 120 19.36 14.05 -11.15
C VAL A 120 20.70 13.41 -11.51
N GLU A 121 21.13 12.42 -10.75
CA GLU A 121 22.50 11.89 -10.81
C GLU A 121 22.71 10.93 -11.99
N THR A 122 21.70 10.14 -12.35
CA THR A 122 21.84 9.09 -13.38
C THR A 122 21.19 9.48 -14.70
N LEU A 123 19.98 10.05 -14.66
CA LEU A 123 19.28 10.46 -15.88
C LEU A 123 19.62 11.89 -16.32
N HIS A 124 20.36 12.64 -15.49
CA HIS A 124 20.78 14.03 -15.75
C HIS A 124 19.62 14.98 -16.05
N PHE A 125 18.45 14.74 -15.43
CA PHE A 125 17.29 15.59 -15.62
C PHE A 125 17.52 16.98 -15.04
N SER A 126 17.11 17.99 -15.80
CA SER A 126 16.98 19.36 -15.32
C SER A 126 15.83 19.47 -14.30
N LEU A 127 15.86 20.52 -13.46
CA LEU A 127 14.78 20.79 -12.50
C LEU A 127 13.41 20.86 -13.16
N LYS A 128 13.33 21.33 -14.43
CA LYS A 128 12.09 21.40 -15.20
C LYS A 128 11.57 20.01 -15.55
N GLU A 129 12.45 19.11 -15.98
CA GLU A 129 12.08 17.72 -16.31
C GLU A 129 11.68 16.95 -15.06
N ILE A 130 12.37 17.15 -13.93
CA ILE A 130 11.97 16.55 -12.65
C ILE A 130 10.56 17.00 -12.28
N ALA A 131 10.27 18.30 -12.35
CA ALA A 131 8.94 18.82 -12.07
C ALA A 131 7.85 18.25 -13.00
N MET A 132 8.21 17.92 -14.26
CA MET A 132 7.29 17.31 -15.22
C MET A 132 7.03 15.82 -14.99
N PHE A 133 7.95 15.08 -14.39
CA PHE A 133 7.87 13.61 -14.35
C PHE A 133 7.83 12.99 -12.96
N VAL A 134 8.28 13.70 -11.91
CA VAL A 134 8.37 13.15 -10.55
C VAL A 134 7.02 12.74 -9.95
N TRP A 135 5.94 13.34 -10.40
CA TRP A 135 4.58 13.03 -9.94
C TRP A 135 3.97 11.79 -10.60
N LEU A 136 4.51 11.37 -11.76
CA LEU A 136 3.94 10.27 -12.56
C LEU A 136 3.92 8.92 -11.82
N PRO A 137 4.99 8.50 -11.10
CA PRO A 137 4.95 7.30 -10.28
C PRO A 137 3.84 7.33 -9.22
N PHE A 138 3.57 8.47 -8.61
CA PHE A 138 2.51 8.60 -7.59
C PHE A 138 1.12 8.47 -8.22
N LEU A 139 0.89 9.09 -9.37
CA LEU A 139 -0.37 8.95 -10.10
C LEU A 139 -0.63 7.48 -10.51
N LEU A 140 0.38 6.80 -11.08
CA LEU A 140 0.24 5.40 -11.43
C LEU A 140 0.06 4.52 -10.18
N GLY A 141 0.69 4.88 -9.07
CA GLY A 141 0.47 4.23 -7.78
C GLY A 141 -1.00 4.29 -7.36
N ASP A 142 -1.66 5.44 -7.48
CA ASP A 142 -3.08 5.58 -7.17
C ASP A 142 -3.96 4.70 -8.04
N LEU A 143 -3.65 4.63 -9.33
CA LEU A 143 -4.32 3.70 -10.24
C LEU A 143 -4.10 2.24 -9.81
N GLY A 144 -2.92 1.90 -9.28
CA GLY A 144 -2.63 0.59 -8.69
C GLY A 144 -3.51 0.26 -7.48
N CYS A 145 -3.74 1.23 -6.60
CA CYS A 145 -4.66 1.06 -5.47
C CYS A 145 -6.08 0.70 -5.95
N LEU A 146 -6.59 1.38 -6.97
CA LEU A 146 -7.90 1.08 -7.55
C LEU A 146 -7.91 -0.27 -8.25
N ALA A 147 -6.90 -0.53 -9.10
CA ALA A 147 -6.79 -1.77 -9.87
C ALA A 147 -6.81 -3.01 -8.96
N SER A 148 -6.19 -2.92 -7.78
CA SER A 148 -6.16 -4.02 -6.81
C SER A 148 -7.55 -4.53 -6.42
N GLY A 149 -8.49 -3.61 -6.21
CA GLY A 149 -9.87 -3.94 -5.88
C GLY A 149 -10.62 -4.58 -7.06
N PHE A 150 -10.46 -4.01 -8.26
CA PHE A 150 -11.09 -4.54 -9.46
C PHE A 150 -10.58 -5.93 -9.83
N VAL A 151 -9.26 -6.15 -9.78
CA VAL A 151 -8.65 -7.44 -10.09
C VAL A 151 -9.09 -8.50 -9.07
N ALA A 152 -9.05 -8.19 -7.77
CA ALA A 152 -9.50 -9.12 -6.74
C ALA A 152 -10.98 -9.47 -6.88
N LYS A 153 -11.83 -8.47 -7.14
CA LYS A 153 -13.26 -8.69 -7.40
C LYS A 153 -13.49 -9.56 -8.63
N PHE A 154 -12.79 -9.31 -9.74
CA PHE A 154 -12.89 -10.08 -10.97
C PHE A 154 -12.65 -11.58 -10.77
N PHE A 155 -11.65 -11.96 -9.97
CA PHE A 155 -11.39 -13.36 -9.64
C PHE A 155 -12.43 -13.92 -8.67
N HIS A 156 -12.86 -13.13 -7.69
CA HIS A 156 -13.89 -13.54 -6.73
C HIS A 156 -15.24 -13.80 -7.43
N ASP A 157 -15.68 -12.93 -8.33
CA ASP A 157 -16.90 -13.08 -9.11
C ASP A 157 -16.88 -14.32 -10.04
N ARG A 158 -15.69 -14.87 -10.31
CA ARG A 158 -15.50 -16.13 -11.04
C ARG A 158 -15.39 -17.37 -10.17
N GLY A 159 -15.76 -17.27 -8.90
CA GLY A 159 -15.80 -18.39 -7.96
C GLY A 159 -14.46 -18.70 -7.28
N VAL A 160 -13.46 -17.83 -7.40
CA VAL A 160 -12.24 -17.97 -6.60
C VAL A 160 -12.51 -17.47 -5.18
N SER A 161 -12.06 -18.23 -4.16
CA SER A 161 -12.23 -17.81 -2.76
C SER A 161 -11.62 -16.43 -2.51
N LEU A 162 -12.16 -15.67 -1.55
CA LEU A 162 -11.73 -14.30 -1.23
C LEU A 162 -10.21 -14.23 -1.04
N ILE A 163 -9.66 -15.08 -0.19
CA ILE A 163 -8.22 -15.10 0.12
C ILE A 163 -7.37 -15.42 -1.11
N ASN A 164 -7.79 -16.39 -1.92
CA ASN A 164 -7.06 -16.74 -3.15
C ASN A 164 -7.15 -15.64 -4.20
N SER A 165 -8.28 -14.94 -4.32
CA SER A 165 -8.40 -13.75 -5.19
C SER A 165 -7.40 -12.67 -4.80
N ARG A 166 -7.19 -12.44 -3.49
CA ARG A 166 -6.15 -11.54 -2.97
C ARG A 166 -4.75 -12.01 -3.33
N ARG A 167 -4.44 -13.31 -3.11
CA ARG A 167 -3.12 -13.88 -3.44
C ARG A 167 -2.81 -13.79 -4.93
N ILE A 168 -3.78 -14.09 -5.80
CA ILE A 168 -3.62 -13.99 -7.26
C ILE A 168 -3.36 -12.54 -7.64
N THR A 169 -4.12 -11.59 -7.11
CA THR A 169 -3.93 -10.16 -7.37
C THR A 169 -2.53 -9.69 -6.94
N PHE A 170 -2.07 -10.12 -5.75
CA PHE A 170 -0.72 -9.84 -5.28
C PHE A 170 0.33 -10.43 -6.23
N THR A 171 0.16 -11.68 -6.66
CA THR A 171 1.10 -12.37 -7.55
C THR A 171 1.18 -11.70 -8.92
N ILE A 172 0.05 -11.30 -9.50
CA ILE A 172 0.04 -10.55 -10.77
C ILE A 172 0.82 -9.24 -10.63
N ALA A 173 0.57 -8.49 -9.56
CA ALA A 173 1.27 -7.24 -9.32
C ALA A 173 2.78 -7.49 -9.06
N ALA A 174 3.16 -8.57 -8.34
CA ALA A 174 4.55 -8.95 -8.13
C ALA A 174 5.27 -9.27 -9.46
N VAL A 175 4.59 -9.96 -10.39
CA VAL A 175 5.13 -10.21 -11.74
C VAL A 175 5.31 -8.91 -12.53
N ILE A 176 4.34 -7.99 -12.47
CA ILE A 176 4.47 -6.68 -13.12
C ILE A 176 5.62 -5.87 -12.48
N MET A 177 5.79 -5.96 -11.15
CA MET A 177 6.88 -5.28 -10.44
C MET A 177 8.27 -5.69 -10.94
N MET A 178 8.44 -6.90 -11.49
CA MET A 178 9.73 -7.32 -12.07
C MET A 178 10.22 -6.37 -13.17
N THR A 179 9.33 -5.65 -13.83
CA THR A 179 9.69 -4.67 -14.85
C THR A 179 10.59 -3.53 -14.32
N ILE A 180 10.56 -3.25 -13.01
CA ILE A 180 11.45 -2.22 -12.42
C ILE A 180 12.93 -2.60 -12.56
N GLY A 181 13.25 -3.87 -12.63
CA GLY A 181 14.62 -4.34 -12.87
C GLY A 181 15.17 -3.92 -14.23
N LEU A 182 14.31 -3.69 -15.23
CA LEU A 182 14.72 -3.22 -16.56
C LEU A 182 15.25 -1.78 -16.54
N VAL A 183 14.96 -1.00 -15.50
CA VAL A 183 15.52 0.36 -15.30
C VAL A 183 17.04 0.31 -15.32
N SER A 184 17.63 -0.80 -14.87
CA SER A 184 19.09 -0.98 -14.80
C SER A 184 19.78 -1.08 -16.17
N ILE A 185 19.06 -1.36 -17.25
CA ILE A 185 19.61 -1.62 -18.59
C ILE A 185 19.07 -0.67 -19.66
N VAL A 186 18.09 0.17 -19.32
CA VAL A 186 17.46 1.10 -20.25
C VAL A 186 18.26 2.40 -20.33
N GLU A 187 18.69 2.78 -21.53
CA GLU A 187 19.42 4.03 -21.78
C GLU A 187 18.48 5.25 -21.91
N ASN A 188 17.24 5.04 -22.37
CA ASN A 188 16.29 6.14 -22.56
C ASN A 188 15.69 6.57 -21.21
N PRO A 189 15.93 7.82 -20.75
CA PRO A 189 15.47 8.28 -19.45
C PRO A 189 13.94 8.29 -19.30
N TYR A 190 13.19 8.53 -20.38
CA TYR A 190 11.73 8.55 -20.32
C TYR A 190 11.14 7.13 -20.19
N ILE A 191 11.79 6.12 -20.77
CA ILE A 191 11.42 4.71 -20.56
C ILE A 191 11.72 4.32 -19.10
N ALA A 192 12.84 4.77 -18.54
CA ALA A 192 13.15 4.53 -17.12
C ALA A 192 12.06 5.11 -16.20
N VAL A 193 11.61 6.34 -16.44
CA VAL A 193 10.48 6.96 -15.72
C VAL A 193 9.21 6.14 -15.83
N LEU A 194 8.89 5.64 -17.03
CA LEU A 194 7.71 4.81 -17.25
C LEU A 194 7.79 3.48 -16.48
N LEU A 195 8.95 2.81 -16.52
CA LEU A 195 9.17 1.55 -15.79
C LEU A 195 9.07 1.76 -14.27
N ILE A 196 9.64 2.84 -13.73
CA ILE A 196 9.50 3.21 -12.32
C ILE A 196 8.04 3.47 -11.96
N SER A 197 7.29 4.12 -12.86
CA SER A 197 5.87 4.40 -12.66
C SER A 197 5.01 3.14 -12.69
N ILE A 198 5.34 2.17 -13.55
CA ILE A 198 4.74 0.82 -13.54
C ILE A 198 5.09 0.09 -12.24
N GLY A 199 6.32 0.21 -11.76
CA GLY A 199 6.73 -0.29 -10.45
C GLY A 199 5.91 0.30 -9.31
N ALA A 200 5.66 1.62 -9.32
CA ALA A 200 4.82 2.30 -8.34
C ALA A 200 3.35 1.80 -8.37
N PHE A 201 2.79 1.63 -9.57
CA PHE A 201 1.47 1.00 -9.78
C PHE A 201 1.42 -0.38 -9.12
N SER A 202 2.40 -1.22 -9.42
CA SER A 202 2.48 -2.58 -8.90
C SER A 202 2.59 -2.58 -7.39
N HIS A 203 3.52 -1.79 -6.83
CA HIS A 203 3.71 -1.69 -5.39
C HIS A 203 2.43 -1.28 -4.66
N GLN A 204 1.73 -0.26 -5.13
CA GLN A 204 0.50 0.20 -4.49
C GLN A 204 -0.64 -0.82 -4.60
N CYS A 205 -0.68 -1.59 -5.69
CA CYS A 205 -1.57 -2.74 -5.81
C CYS A 205 -1.24 -3.81 -4.75
N LEU A 206 0.03 -4.19 -4.59
CA LEU A 206 0.51 -5.14 -3.57
C LEU A 206 0.18 -4.69 -2.15
N SER A 207 0.52 -3.43 -1.83
CA SER A 207 0.34 -2.83 -0.51
C SER A 207 -1.15 -2.82 -0.11
N THR A 208 -2.04 -2.44 -1.04
CA THR A 208 -3.48 -2.43 -0.81
C THR A 208 -4.03 -3.83 -0.55
N VAL A 209 -3.58 -4.82 -1.33
CA VAL A 209 -3.98 -6.24 -1.13
C VAL A 209 -3.48 -6.76 0.22
N ALA A 210 -2.22 -6.50 0.57
CA ALA A 210 -1.65 -6.97 1.84
C ALA A 210 -2.36 -6.34 3.05
N ALA A 211 -2.76 -5.06 2.96
CA ALA A 211 -3.55 -4.40 4.00
C ALA A 211 -4.95 -5.01 4.15
N THR A 212 -5.61 -5.36 3.04
CA THR A 212 -6.93 -6.01 3.09
C THR A 212 -6.87 -7.43 3.62
N LEU A 213 -5.84 -8.22 3.28
CA LEU A 213 -5.61 -9.54 3.84
C LEU A 213 -5.53 -9.54 5.37
N GLY A 214 -5.01 -8.46 5.97
CA GLY A 214 -5.00 -8.30 7.42
C GLY A 214 -6.41 -8.28 8.02
N GLY A 215 -7.37 -7.62 7.34
CA GLY A 215 -8.78 -7.62 7.74
C GLY A 215 -9.50 -8.95 7.49
N ASP A 216 -9.11 -9.66 6.41
CA ASP A 216 -9.78 -10.90 5.99
C ASP A 216 -9.31 -12.14 6.79
N LEU A 217 -8.13 -12.10 7.41
CA LEU A 217 -7.50 -13.26 8.04
C LEU A 217 -7.55 -13.26 9.58
N PHE A 218 -7.75 -12.10 10.20
CA PHE A 218 -7.70 -11.96 11.65
C PHE A 218 -9.07 -11.59 12.22
N LYS A 219 -9.34 -12.02 13.45
CA LYS A 219 -10.57 -11.68 14.16
C LYS A 219 -10.62 -10.17 14.41
N LYS A 220 -11.84 -9.63 14.60
CA LYS A 220 -12.09 -8.20 14.78
C LYS A 220 -11.23 -7.54 15.87
N ASP A 221 -10.98 -8.24 16.96
CA ASP A 221 -10.15 -7.80 18.10
C ASP A 221 -8.64 -7.92 17.81
N GLU A 222 -8.24 -8.74 16.83
CA GLU A 222 -6.86 -8.98 16.44
C GLU A 222 -6.40 -8.07 15.28
N VAL A 223 -7.32 -7.66 14.39
CA VAL A 223 -7.00 -6.94 13.13
C VAL A 223 -6.11 -5.73 13.37
N ALA A 224 -6.45 -4.88 14.34
CA ALA A 224 -5.68 -3.65 14.59
C ALA A 224 -4.23 -3.96 14.97
N THR A 225 -4.03 -4.97 15.84
CA THR A 225 -2.70 -5.40 16.29
C THR A 225 -1.94 -6.07 15.14
N ALA A 226 -2.58 -6.98 14.41
CA ALA A 226 -1.95 -7.71 13.31
C ALA A 226 -1.54 -6.79 12.16
N VAL A 227 -2.42 -5.87 11.74
CA VAL A 227 -2.14 -4.89 10.67
C VAL A 227 -1.07 -3.89 11.12
N GLY A 228 -1.11 -3.42 12.38
CA GLY A 228 -0.09 -2.53 12.93
C GLY A 228 1.29 -3.18 12.95
N MET A 229 1.38 -4.45 13.39
CA MET A 229 2.63 -5.22 13.38
C MET A 229 3.13 -5.53 11.97
N ALA A 230 2.23 -5.85 11.03
CA ALA A 230 2.59 -6.01 9.61
C ALA A 230 3.11 -4.69 9.01
N GLY A 231 2.54 -3.55 9.42
CA GLY A 231 3.06 -2.22 9.12
C GLY A 231 4.48 -2.01 9.67
N ALA A 232 4.75 -2.43 10.91
CA ALA A 232 6.09 -2.36 11.48
C ALA A 232 7.10 -3.22 10.69
N CYS A 233 6.72 -4.41 10.21
CA CYS A 233 7.54 -5.21 9.30
C CYS A 233 7.83 -4.46 8.00
N ALA A 234 6.81 -3.84 7.38
CA ALA A 234 6.93 -3.04 6.17
C ALA A 234 7.95 -1.91 6.31
N TRP A 235 7.78 -1.07 7.32
CA TRP A 235 8.67 0.06 7.60
C TRP A 235 10.09 -0.38 7.98
N SER A 236 10.23 -1.54 8.66
CA SER A 236 11.54 -2.12 8.96
C SER A 236 12.27 -2.57 7.69
N GLY A 237 11.58 -3.22 6.76
CA GLY A 237 12.13 -3.61 5.46
C GLY A 237 12.57 -2.38 4.66
N GLN A 238 11.71 -1.38 4.59
CA GLN A 238 12.01 -0.10 3.93
C GLN A 238 13.22 0.59 4.56
N LEU A 239 13.29 0.70 5.89
CA LEU A 239 14.41 1.32 6.60
C LEU A 239 15.73 0.61 6.28
N ILE A 240 15.77 -0.71 6.43
CA ILE A 240 16.97 -1.51 6.18
C ILE A 240 17.43 -1.31 4.73
N PHE A 241 16.53 -1.44 3.76
CA PHE A 241 16.89 -1.31 2.36
C PHE A 241 17.36 0.10 1.99
N ASN A 242 16.72 1.16 2.52
CA ASN A 242 17.16 2.54 2.30
C ASN A 242 18.56 2.82 2.89
N LEU A 243 18.88 2.23 4.05
CA LEU A 243 20.21 2.30 4.63
C LEU A 243 21.25 1.60 3.73
N PHE A 244 20.90 0.45 3.14
CA PHE A 244 21.76 -0.23 2.16
C PHE A 244 21.98 0.62 0.91
N ILE A 245 20.94 1.23 0.35
CA ILE A 245 21.10 2.15 -0.78
C ILE A 245 22.04 3.28 -0.38
N GLY A 246 21.80 3.96 0.76
CA GLY A 246 22.63 5.08 1.21
C GLY A 246 24.10 4.72 1.42
N ALA A 247 24.38 3.50 1.91
CA ALA A 247 25.74 3.05 2.13
C ALA A 247 26.49 2.68 0.84
N PHE A 248 25.79 2.15 -0.16
CA PHE A 248 26.46 1.50 -1.30
C PHE A 248 26.17 2.14 -2.66
N VAL A 249 25.17 3.02 -2.80
CA VAL A 249 24.78 3.57 -4.11
C VAL A 249 25.93 4.30 -4.82
N HIS A 250 26.79 5.01 -4.09
CA HIS A 250 27.95 5.70 -4.66
C HIS A 250 29.09 4.75 -5.10
N ILE A 251 29.04 3.47 -4.66
CA ILE A 251 30.06 2.47 -5.00
C ILE A 251 29.59 1.59 -6.16
N ILE A 252 28.33 1.14 -6.13
CA ILE A 252 27.81 0.15 -7.09
C ILE A 252 26.70 0.70 -8.00
N GLY A 253 26.31 1.98 -7.83
CA GLY A 253 25.23 2.61 -8.57
C GLY A 253 23.83 2.12 -8.16
N PHE A 254 22.81 2.58 -8.88
CA PHE A 254 21.40 2.25 -8.61
C PHE A 254 20.94 0.89 -9.17
N ALA A 255 21.60 0.38 -10.21
CA ALA A 255 21.18 -0.82 -10.94
C ALA A 255 20.96 -2.06 -10.07
N PRO A 256 21.87 -2.45 -9.14
CA PRO A 256 21.69 -3.62 -8.30
C PRO A 256 20.45 -3.52 -7.39
N PHE A 257 20.09 -2.31 -6.96
CA PHE A 257 18.94 -2.09 -6.10
C PHE A 257 17.62 -2.25 -6.86
N PHE A 258 17.52 -1.75 -8.09
CA PHE A 258 16.35 -2.00 -8.93
C PHE A 258 16.18 -3.49 -9.27
N ILE A 259 17.28 -4.21 -9.50
CA ILE A 259 17.25 -5.66 -9.70
C ILE A 259 16.76 -6.37 -8.44
N ALA A 260 17.24 -6.01 -7.27
CA ALA A 260 16.79 -6.60 -6.01
C ALA A 260 15.29 -6.39 -5.78
N LEU A 261 14.78 -5.18 -6.01
CA LEU A 261 13.36 -4.86 -5.90
C LEU A 261 12.50 -5.71 -6.84
N ALA A 262 13.00 -6.02 -8.05
CA ALA A 262 12.27 -6.86 -9.02
C ALA A 262 11.95 -8.27 -8.48
N PHE A 263 12.78 -8.80 -7.58
CA PHE A 263 12.60 -10.16 -7.04
C PHE A 263 11.94 -10.20 -5.65
N PHE A 264 12.01 -9.12 -4.88
CA PHE A 264 11.49 -9.10 -3.51
C PHE A 264 9.99 -9.43 -3.44
N ASP A 265 9.19 -8.89 -4.35
CA ASP A 265 7.75 -9.11 -4.34
C ASP A 265 7.37 -10.53 -4.78
N ILE A 266 8.16 -11.17 -5.61
CA ILE A 266 7.98 -12.60 -5.96
C ILE A 266 8.20 -13.47 -4.72
N ILE A 267 9.25 -13.19 -3.93
CA ILE A 267 9.50 -13.90 -2.67
C ILE A 267 8.35 -13.63 -1.69
N GLY A 268 7.84 -12.39 -1.65
CA GLY A 268 6.66 -12.03 -0.87
C GLY A 268 5.40 -12.81 -1.31
N ALA A 269 5.19 -12.96 -2.62
CA ALA A 269 4.10 -13.78 -3.16
C ALA A 269 4.23 -15.26 -2.74
N ILE A 270 5.44 -15.83 -2.83
CA ILE A 270 5.70 -17.20 -2.36
C ILE A 270 5.38 -17.34 -0.87
N ALA A 271 5.75 -16.35 -0.04
CA ALA A 271 5.41 -16.34 1.38
C ALA A 271 3.89 -16.33 1.61
N LEU A 272 3.13 -15.53 0.87
CA LEU A 272 1.67 -15.52 0.94
C LEU A 272 1.06 -16.88 0.58
N TRP A 273 1.55 -17.54 -0.46
CA TRP A 273 1.02 -18.85 -0.89
C TRP A 273 1.40 -19.98 0.07
N THR A 274 2.58 -19.93 0.68
CA THR A 274 3.08 -21.01 1.53
C THR A 274 2.64 -20.86 2.99
N LEU A 275 2.58 -19.64 3.52
CA LEU A 275 2.36 -19.40 4.94
C LEU A 275 0.89 -19.16 5.30
N ILE A 276 0.10 -18.50 4.46
CA ILE A 276 -1.31 -18.28 4.78
C ILE A 276 -2.09 -19.58 4.58
N LYS A 277 -2.79 -20.01 5.62
CA LYS A 277 -3.74 -21.12 5.55
C LYS A 277 -5.13 -20.53 5.36
N VAL A 278 -5.81 -20.94 4.29
CA VAL A 278 -7.25 -20.72 4.12
C VAL A 278 -7.95 -21.77 4.97
N LYS A 279 -8.79 -21.35 5.92
CA LYS A 279 -9.80 -22.27 6.46
C LYS A 279 -10.80 -22.49 5.32
N ASP A 280 -11.14 -23.75 5.06
CA ASP A 280 -12.17 -24.07 4.07
C ASP A 280 -13.43 -23.25 4.41
N GLU A 281 -13.75 -22.29 3.53
CA GLU A 281 -15.01 -21.57 3.59
C GLU A 281 -16.11 -22.60 3.34
N GLU A 282 -17.00 -22.81 4.29
CA GLU A 282 -18.27 -23.51 4.00
C GLU A 282 -18.90 -22.82 2.78
N PRO A 283 -19.37 -23.59 1.78
CA PRO A 283 -19.91 -23.00 0.56
C PRO A 283 -21.03 -22.02 0.94
N GLN A 284 -20.83 -20.75 0.63
CA GLN A 284 -21.88 -19.74 0.80
C GLN A 284 -23.06 -20.21 -0.03
N VAL A 285 -24.14 -20.54 0.67
CA VAL A 285 -25.46 -20.82 0.08
C VAL A 285 -25.76 -19.64 -0.84
N GLN A 286 -25.76 -19.87 -2.14
CA GLN A 286 -26.28 -18.94 -3.13
C GLN A 286 -27.67 -18.52 -2.66
N LEU A 287 -27.81 -17.30 -2.16
CA LEU A 287 -29.12 -16.68 -2.03
C LEU A 287 -29.64 -16.57 -3.46
N ALA A 288 -30.53 -17.51 -3.78
CA ALA A 288 -31.25 -17.57 -5.01
C ALA A 288 -31.91 -16.20 -5.27
N THR A 289 -31.53 -15.61 -6.38
CA THR A 289 -32.31 -14.55 -7.01
C THR A 289 -33.70 -15.13 -7.32
N SER A 290 -34.69 -14.77 -6.54
CA SER A 290 -36.10 -14.88 -6.88
C SER A 290 -36.64 -13.48 -7.14
#